data_8d929e779a407c4e24b755fe8a609e8d
#
_entry.id   8d929e779a407c4e24b755fe8a609e8d
#
_cell.length_a   1.000
_cell.length_b   1.000
_cell.length_c   1.000
_cell.angle_alpha   90.00
_cell.angle_beta   90.00
_cell.angle_gamma   90.00
#
_symmetry.space_group_name_H-M   'P 1'
#
loop_
_entity.id
_entity.type
_entity.pdbx_description
1 polymer ?
#
loop_
_entity_poly.entity_id
_entity_poly.type
_entity_poly.pdbx_seq_one_letter_code
_entity_poly.pdbx_strand_id
1 'polypeptide(L)'
;MKLQLPRTKFCGFTRVGDIQAALELGVEAIGLNFYPKSKRYIEPKRARSMLDELAKVTGLHNAKPQFIGVFVDYSPEQVLEVLRSCPLDAIQLHGEESTQWVAAAEALPNWPGVPILRALPYRGQQDDALIQSWGALVASETSSVYGLLIDAYDPVHKGGTGKQVAWELLDPLPDCFRFDGGDVLGEAQVSVPFLLAGGLTPENVSRWMKIVRPTGVDVASGIESEPGIKDVEKMKRFIDAYRSCASD
;
A
#
# COMPACT_ATOMS: atom_id res chain seq x y z
N MET A 1 3.32 9.03 17.69
CA MET A 1 2.90 7.61 17.46
C MET A 1 2.85 7.42 15.95
N LYS A 2 3.61 6.47 15.39
CA LYS A 2 3.57 6.20 13.94
C LYS A 2 2.17 5.73 13.52
N LEU A 3 1.78 6.06 12.29
CA LEU A 3 0.57 5.52 11.67
C LEU A 3 0.68 3.99 11.62
N GLN A 4 -0.41 3.29 11.91
CA GLN A 4 -0.42 1.84 11.78
C GLN A 4 -0.62 1.44 10.32
N LEU A 5 0.10 0.39 9.90
CA LEU A 5 -0.08 -0.18 8.57
C LEU A 5 -1.48 -0.80 8.47
N PRO A 6 -2.28 -0.48 7.43
CA PRO A 6 -3.63 -1.03 7.29
C PRO A 6 -3.56 -2.54 7.01
N ARG A 7 -4.52 -3.27 7.53
CA ARG A 7 -4.66 -4.71 7.22
C ARG A 7 -5.21 -4.95 5.82
N THR A 8 -6.06 -4.03 5.35
CA THR A 8 -6.65 -4.09 4.02
C THR A 8 -6.53 -2.74 3.32
N LYS A 9 -5.86 -2.73 2.18
CA LYS A 9 -5.78 -1.57 1.30
C LYS A 9 -6.35 -1.94 -0.08
N PHE A 10 -7.33 -1.18 -0.54
CA PHE A 10 -7.83 -1.27 -1.91
C PHE A 10 -7.34 -0.07 -2.71
N CYS A 11 -6.71 -0.31 -3.86
CA CYS A 11 -5.94 0.70 -4.58
C CYS A 11 -6.54 1.03 -5.95
N GLY A 12 -6.39 2.30 -6.39
CA GLY A 12 -6.77 2.75 -7.72
C GLY A 12 -8.23 3.11 -7.87
N PHE A 13 -8.81 3.80 -6.88
CA PHE A 13 -10.18 4.30 -6.95
C PHE A 13 -10.28 5.59 -7.79
N THR A 14 -11.36 5.66 -8.58
CA THR A 14 -11.69 6.82 -9.43
C THR A 14 -13.13 7.31 -9.26
N ARG A 15 -13.95 6.61 -8.45
CA ARG A 15 -15.38 6.86 -8.25
C ARG A 15 -15.74 6.89 -6.78
N VAL A 16 -16.60 7.83 -6.37
CA VAL A 16 -17.09 7.96 -4.98
C VAL A 16 -17.89 6.73 -4.56
N GLY A 17 -18.78 6.22 -5.41
CA GLY A 17 -19.61 5.06 -5.08
C GLY A 17 -18.80 3.79 -4.82
N ASP A 18 -17.68 3.60 -5.54
CA ASP A 18 -16.78 2.47 -5.31
C ASP A 18 -16.08 2.60 -3.94
N ILE A 19 -15.68 3.83 -3.56
CA ILE A 19 -15.10 4.08 -2.22
C ILE A 19 -16.13 3.79 -1.14
N GLN A 20 -17.37 4.27 -1.30
CA GLN A 20 -18.44 4.02 -0.33
C GLN A 20 -18.65 2.53 -0.12
N ALA A 21 -18.76 1.74 -1.19
CA ALA A 21 -18.92 0.30 -1.11
C ALA A 21 -17.72 -0.38 -0.40
N ALA A 22 -16.49 0.07 -0.66
CA ALA A 22 -15.30 -0.45 0.03
C ALA A 22 -15.33 -0.15 1.55
N LEU A 23 -15.77 1.05 1.93
CA LEU A 23 -15.87 1.47 3.33
C LEU A 23 -16.97 0.71 4.08
N GLU A 24 -18.11 0.44 3.44
CA GLU A 24 -19.18 -0.42 3.99
C GLU A 24 -18.67 -1.85 4.24
N LEU A 25 -17.73 -2.34 3.44
CA LEU A 25 -17.06 -3.61 3.65
C LEU A 25 -15.98 -3.57 4.74
N GLY A 26 -15.69 -2.39 5.33
CA GLY A 26 -14.71 -2.21 6.39
C GLY A 26 -13.26 -2.22 5.90
N VAL A 27 -13.01 -1.79 4.67
CA VAL A 27 -11.65 -1.60 4.12
C VAL A 27 -10.97 -0.47 4.88
N GLU A 28 -9.73 -0.71 5.33
CA GLU A 28 -9.02 0.23 6.21
C GLU A 28 -8.27 1.33 5.45
N ALA A 29 -7.88 1.08 4.18
CA ALA A 29 -7.19 2.09 3.38
C ALA A 29 -7.63 2.10 1.92
N ILE A 30 -7.71 3.30 1.35
CA ILE A 30 -8.10 3.60 -0.02
C ILE A 30 -6.92 4.25 -0.75
N GLY A 31 -6.48 3.64 -1.86
CA GLY A 31 -5.42 4.16 -2.71
C GLY A 31 -5.94 5.03 -3.85
N LEU A 32 -5.41 6.25 -3.98
CA LEU A 32 -5.66 7.19 -5.07
C LEU A 32 -4.39 7.33 -5.91
N ASN A 33 -4.45 7.05 -7.20
CA ASN A 33 -3.26 6.98 -8.05
C ASN A 33 -3.04 8.29 -8.81
N PHE A 34 -1.96 9.01 -8.48
CA PHE A 34 -1.58 10.28 -9.10
C PHE A 34 -0.57 10.14 -10.25
N TYR A 35 -0.26 8.92 -10.68
CA TYR A 35 0.64 8.69 -11.81
C TYR A 35 -0.11 8.82 -13.15
N PRO A 36 0.18 9.84 -14.00
CA PRO A 36 -0.61 10.13 -15.20
C PRO A 36 -0.65 9.02 -16.26
N LYS A 37 0.37 8.12 -16.26
CA LYS A 37 0.40 6.99 -17.21
C LYS A 37 -0.41 5.78 -16.71
N SER A 38 -0.92 5.83 -15.47
CA SER A 38 -1.76 4.76 -14.93
C SER A 38 -3.16 4.81 -15.51
N LYS A 39 -3.73 3.64 -15.82
CA LYS A 39 -5.16 3.52 -16.17
C LYS A 39 -6.12 3.89 -15.01
N ARG A 40 -5.55 4.01 -13.79
CA ARG A 40 -6.25 4.37 -12.55
C ARG A 40 -5.92 5.78 -12.10
N TYR A 41 -5.35 6.58 -12.99
CA TYR A 41 -4.99 7.97 -12.69
C TYR A 41 -6.21 8.79 -12.29
N ILE A 42 -6.04 9.60 -11.26
CA ILE A 42 -6.99 10.61 -10.87
C ILE A 42 -6.28 11.95 -10.69
N GLU A 43 -6.84 13.01 -11.27
CA GLU A 43 -6.33 14.36 -11.08
C GLU A 43 -6.47 14.80 -9.61
N PRO A 44 -5.48 15.49 -8.99
CA PRO A 44 -5.53 15.91 -7.59
C PRO A 44 -6.79 16.69 -7.20
N LYS A 45 -7.24 17.62 -8.06
CA LYS A 45 -8.49 18.37 -7.83
C LYS A 45 -9.73 17.49 -7.85
N ARG A 46 -9.76 16.49 -8.74
CA ARG A 46 -10.86 15.52 -8.78
C ARG A 46 -10.86 14.63 -7.56
N ALA A 47 -9.67 14.13 -7.12
CA ALA A 47 -9.51 13.37 -5.89
C ALA A 47 -10.03 14.17 -4.69
N ARG A 48 -9.64 15.46 -4.56
CA ARG A 48 -10.14 16.34 -3.52
C ARG A 48 -11.67 16.44 -3.55
N SER A 49 -12.26 16.68 -4.72
CA SER A 49 -13.73 16.77 -4.85
C SER A 49 -14.43 15.47 -4.41
N MET A 50 -13.83 14.31 -4.73
CA MET A 50 -14.36 13.01 -4.29
C MET A 50 -14.30 12.85 -2.76
N LEU A 51 -13.20 13.27 -2.13
CA LEU A 51 -13.07 13.22 -0.67
C LEU A 51 -14.04 14.18 0.03
N ASP A 52 -14.25 15.37 -0.54
CA ASP A 52 -15.22 16.36 -0.03
C ASP A 52 -16.69 15.86 -0.18
N GLU A 53 -17.00 15.14 -1.27
CA GLU A 53 -18.29 14.50 -1.47
C GLU A 53 -18.50 13.37 -0.46
N LEU A 54 -17.50 12.52 -0.28
CA LEU A 54 -17.52 11.42 0.69
C LEU A 54 -17.73 11.92 2.13
N ALA A 55 -17.08 13.02 2.50
CA ALA A 55 -17.22 13.62 3.84
C ALA A 55 -18.65 14.11 4.16
N LYS A 56 -19.48 14.36 3.14
CA LYS A 56 -20.88 14.77 3.30
C LYS A 56 -21.83 13.59 3.51
N VAL A 57 -21.39 12.40 3.17
CA VAL A 57 -22.18 11.18 3.38
C VAL A 57 -22.04 10.78 4.84
N THR A 58 -22.98 11.26 5.67
CA THR A 58 -23.04 10.92 7.10
C THR A 58 -23.45 9.47 7.27
N GLY A 59 -22.63 8.65 7.90
CA GLY A 59 -22.97 7.25 8.18
C GLY A 59 -21.79 6.28 8.14
N LEU A 60 -20.58 6.72 7.83
CA LEU A 60 -19.38 5.89 7.97
C LEU A 60 -19.03 5.74 9.46
N HIS A 61 -19.76 4.88 10.14
CA HIS A 61 -19.77 4.75 11.61
C HIS A 61 -18.60 3.98 12.21
N ASN A 62 -17.69 3.44 11.39
CA ASN A 62 -16.51 2.71 11.85
C ASN A 62 -15.24 3.48 11.47
N ALA A 63 -14.13 3.15 12.09
CA ALA A 63 -12.85 3.86 12.02
C ALA A 63 -12.58 4.57 10.66
N LYS A 64 -12.14 5.83 10.74
CA LYS A 64 -11.77 6.64 9.56
C LYS A 64 -10.78 5.86 8.69
N PRO A 65 -11.05 5.63 7.38
CA PRO A 65 -10.10 4.97 6.49
C PRO A 65 -8.88 5.86 6.25
N GLN A 66 -7.75 5.25 5.94
CA GLN A 66 -6.57 5.98 5.47
C GLN A 66 -6.73 6.25 3.96
N PHE A 67 -6.59 7.50 3.53
CA PHE A 67 -6.48 7.86 2.12
C PHE A 67 -5.00 7.98 1.75
N ILE A 68 -4.52 7.08 0.88
CA ILE A 68 -3.12 6.94 0.51
C ILE A 68 -2.93 7.34 -0.95
N GLY A 69 -2.14 8.38 -1.21
CA GLY A 69 -1.80 8.81 -2.56
C GLY A 69 -0.64 8.00 -3.13
N VAL A 70 -0.79 7.45 -4.33
CA VAL A 70 0.27 6.68 -5.01
C VAL A 70 1.00 7.57 -6.00
N PHE A 71 2.32 7.64 -5.87
CA PHE A 71 3.23 8.43 -6.68
C PHE A 71 4.30 7.55 -7.32
N VAL A 72 4.72 7.87 -8.53
CA VAL A 72 5.76 7.15 -9.28
C VAL A 72 6.73 8.17 -9.84
N ASP A 73 7.98 8.17 -9.36
CA ASP A 73 9.08 9.04 -9.80
C ASP A 73 8.78 10.55 -9.65
N TYR A 74 7.98 10.92 -8.66
CA TYR A 74 7.72 12.33 -8.31
C TYR A 74 8.83 12.85 -7.40
N SER A 75 9.25 14.12 -7.62
CA SER A 75 10.10 14.79 -6.63
C SER A 75 9.30 15.12 -5.36
N PRO A 76 9.99 15.35 -4.21
CA PRO A 76 9.32 15.79 -2.99
C PRO A 76 8.46 17.06 -3.17
N GLU A 77 8.91 18.02 -3.98
CA GLU A 77 8.19 19.24 -4.28
C GLU A 77 6.89 18.99 -5.05
N GLN A 78 6.94 18.06 -6.03
CA GLN A 78 5.75 17.68 -6.79
C GLN A 78 4.72 16.97 -5.91
N VAL A 79 5.17 16.10 -5.00
CA VAL A 79 4.30 15.47 -4.00
C VAL A 79 3.69 16.52 -3.07
N LEU A 80 4.50 17.47 -2.59
CA LEU A 80 4.03 18.57 -1.73
C LEU A 80 2.96 19.42 -2.42
N GLU A 81 3.07 19.66 -3.73
CA GLU A 81 2.05 20.38 -4.50
C GLU A 81 0.72 19.61 -4.54
N VAL A 82 0.78 18.29 -4.76
CA VAL A 82 -0.42 17.44 -4.72
C VAL A 82 -1.05 17.46 -3.32
N LEU A 83 -0.25 17.34 -2.25
CA LEU A 83 -0.73 17.36 -0.87
C LEU A 83 -1.42 18.67 -0.49
N ARG A 84 -0.97 19.81 -1.04
CA ARG A 84 -1.64 21.11 -0.87
C ARG A 84 -3.03 21.12 -1.52
N SER A 85 -3.17 20.44 -2.65
CA SER A 85 -4.43 20.37 -3.41
C SER A 85 -5.38 19.31 -2.86
N CYS A 86 -4.84 18.19 -2.41
CA CYS A 86 -5.58 17.03 -1.93
C CYS A 86 -4.88 16.47 -0.66
N PRO A 87 -5.30 16.87 0.54
CA PRO A 87 -4.75 16.33 1.79
C PRO A 87 -5.00 14.82 1.90
N LEU A 88 -3.96 14.09 2.24
CA LEU A 88 -3.93 12.63 2.34
C LEU A 88 -3.42 12.21 3.73
N ASP A 89 -3.82 11.03 4.18
CA ASP A 89 -3.36 10.48 5.47
C ASP A 89 -1.96 9.84 5.36
N ALA A 90 -1.57 9.38 4.15
CA ALA A 90 -0.25 8.85 3.83
C ALA A 90 0.05 8.98 2.34
N ILE A 91 1.32 8.80 1.96
CA ILE A 91 1.73 8.66 0.56
C ILE A 91 2.38 7.30 0.33
N GLN A 92 2.27 6.78 -0.88
CA GLN A 92 2.95 5.58 -1.34
C GLN A 92 3.91 5.95 -2.46
N LEU A 93 5.21 5.71 -2.25
CA LEU A 93 6.23 5.82 -3.29
C LEU A 93 6.31 4.49 -4.04
N HIS A 94 6.10 4.50 -5.35
CA HIS A 94 5.97 3.29 -6.19
C HIS A 94 6.81 3.34 -7.47
N GLY A 95 7.81 4.21 -7.50
CA GLY A 95 8.79 4.36 -8.59
C GLY A 95 10.19 3.92 -8.16
N GLU A 96 11.21 4.52 -8.74
CA GLU A 96 12.63 4.26 -8.47
C GLU A 96 13.20 5.20 -7.38
N GLU A 97 12.32 5.74 -6.50
CA GLU A 97 12.76 6.64 -5.43
C GLU A 97 13.75 5.93 -4.50
N SER A 98 14.86 6.59 -4.20
CA SER A 98 15.86 6.13 -3.23
C SER A 98 15.52 6.59 -1.80
N THR A 99 16.24 6.07 -0.80
CA THR A 99 16.07 6.48 0.60
C THR A 99 16.39 7.96 0.83
N GLN A 100 17.24 8.58 -0.02
CA GLN A 100 17.52 10.03 0.04
C GLN A 100 16.28 10.88 -0.26
N TRP A 101 15.28 10.33 -0.96
CA TRP A 101 14.02 11.02 -1.21
C TRP A 101 13.33 11.44 0.10
N VAL A 102 13.38 10.57 1.11
CA VAL A 102 12.78 10.83 2.44
C VAL A 102 13.43 12.04 3.10
N ALA A 103 14.76 12.05 3.17
CA ALA A 103 15.50 13.17 3.75
C ALA A 103 15.28 14.49 2.97
N ALA A 104 15.20 14.41 1.64
CA ALA A 104 14.91 15.57 0.79
C ALA A 104 13.50 16.12 1.05
N ALA A 105 12.51 15.25 1.22
CA ALA A 105 11.15 15.66 1.55
C ALA A 105 11.06 16.32 2.94
N GLU A 106 11.68 15.70 3.94
CA GLU A 106 11.69 16.21 5.32
C GLU A 106 12.45 17.55 5.45
N ALA A 107 13.37 17.84 4.53
CA ALA A 107 14.08 19.13 4.48
C ALA A 107 13.27 20.25 3.79
N LEU A 108 12.16 19.92 3.11
CA LEU A 108 11.35 20.94 2.43
C LEU A 108 10.64 21.86 3.43
N PRO A 109 10.67 23.19 3.20
CA PRO A 109 9.83 24.11 3.94
C PRO A 109 8.34 23.73 3.81
N ASN A 110 7.66 23.64 4.95
CA ASN A 110 6.24 23.27 5.03
C ASN A 110 5.90 21.82 4.60
N TRP A 111 6.87 20.91 4.61
CA TRP A 111 6.56 19.49 4.49
C TRP A 111 5.64 19.05 5.66
N PRO A 112 4.48 18.45 5.41
CA PRO A 112 3.50 18.17 6.47
C PRO A 112 3.87 16.95 7.33
N GLY A 113 5.02 16.31 7.14
CA GLY A 113 5.39 15.09 7.86
C GLY A 113 4.49 13.91 7.58
N VAL A 114 3.93 13.83 6.36
CA VAL A 114 3.01 12.76 5.97
C VAL A 114 3.71 11.40 6.00
N PRO A 115 3.07 10.36 6.57
CA PRO A 115 3.62 9.00 6.60
C PRO A 115 3.85 8.44 5.19
N ILE A 116 4.94 7.67 5.03
CA ILE A 116 5.39 7.13 3.74
C ILE A 116 5.29 5.59 3.77
N LEU A 117 4.52 5.02 2.83
CA LEU A 117 4.50 3.62 2.47
C LEU A 117 5.43 3.41 1.27
N ARG A 118 6.44 2.57 1.39
CA ARG A 118 7.33 2.29 0.26
C ARG A 118 6.92 1.02 -0.47
N ALA A 119 6.54 1.11 -1.72
CA ALA A 119 6.30 -0.05 -2.56
C ALA A 119 7.59 -0.51 -3.24
N LEU A 120 7.93 -1.77 -3.09
CA LEU A 120 9.14 -2.39 -3.61
C LEU A 120 8.80 -3.68 -4.36
N PRO A 121 9.40 -3.93 -5.51
CA PRO A 121 9.36 -5.25 -6.11
C PRO A 121 10.20 -6.23 -5.28
N TYR A 122 9.79 -7.50 -5.24
CA TYR A 122 10.63 -8.56 -4.73
C TYR A 122 10.75 -9.69 -5.75
N ARG A 123 11.94 -9.87 -6.29
CA ARG A 123 12.28 -10.85 -7.36
C ARG A 123 13.34 -11.85 -6.88
N GLY A 124 13.58 -11.88 -5.56
CA GLY A 124 14.58 -12.71 -4.92
C GLY A 124 15.76 -11.92 -4.37
N GLN A 125 16.87 -12.59 -4.08
CA GLN A 125 18.05 -12.05 -3.37
C GLN A 125 18.64 -10.76 -3.96
N GLN A 126 18.44 -10.52 -5.25
CA GLN A 126 18.89 -9.28 -5.89
C GLN A 126 18.22 -8.02 -5.31
N ASP A 127 17.06 -8.16 -4.68
CA ASP A 127 16.32 -7.05 -4.08
C ASP A 127 16.56 -6.95 -2.55
N ASP A 128 17.28 -7.90 -1.93
CA ASP A 128 17.49 -7.95 -0.48
C ASP A 128 18.11 -6.66 0.08
N ALA A 129 19.15 -6.14 -0.57
CA ALA A 129 19.78 -4.90 -0.13
C ALA A 129 18.83 -3.69 -0.20
N LEU A 130 17.93 -3.67 -1.17
CA LEU A 130 16.91 -2.64 -1.30
C LEU A 130 15.87 -2.76 -0.18
N ILE A 131 15.38 -3.98 0.10
CA ILE A 131 14.47 -4.25 1.21
C ILE A 131 15.10 -3.83 2.53
N GLN A 132 16.35 -4.22 2.78
CA GLN A 132 17.07 -3.86 4.00
C GLN A 132 17.22 -2.35 4.18
N SER A 133 17.60 -1.63 3.12
CA SER A 133 17.79 -0.18 3.20
C SER A 133 16.51 0.57 3.58
N TRP A 134 15.38 0.18 3.02
CA TRP A 134 14.08 0.77 3.34
C TRP A 134 13.52 0.25 4.67
N GLY A 135 13.78 -1.02 5.00
CA GLY A 135 13.39 -1.61 6.26
C GLY A 135 14.06 -0.93 7.46
N ALA A 136 15.33 -0.51 7.32
CA ALA A 136 16.00 0.29 8.33
C ALA A 136 15.29 1.62 8.62
N LEU A 137 14.71 2.27 7.59
CA LEU A 137 13.88 3.46 7.79
C LEU A 137 12.56 3.13 8.48
N VAL A 138 11.94 1.99 8.18
CA VAL A 138 10.72 1.55 8.88
C VAL A 138 11.00 1.31 10.36
N ALA A 139 12.13 0.69 10.69
CA ALA A 139 12.55 0.40 12.06
C ALA A 139 12.95 1.67 12.85
N SER A 140 13.37 2.74 12.16
CA SER A 140 13.77 3.99 12.80
C SER A 140 12.53 4.76 13.33
N GLU A 141 12.54 5.12 14.61
CA GLU A 141 11.46 5.90 15.24
C GLU A 141 11.33 7.33 14.68
N THR A 142 12.40 7.87 14.14
CA THR A 142 12.47 9.25 13.62
C THR A 142 12.06 9.35 12.16
N SER A 143 12.01 8.25 11.42
CA SER A 143 11.64 8.24 10.00
C SER A 143 10.14 8.31 9.80
N SER A 144 9.72 9.04 8.77
CA SER A 144 8.32 9.07 8.30
C SER A 144 7.89 7.80 7.56
N VAL A 145 8.81 6.89 7.24
CA VAL A 145 8.47 5.60 6.61
C VAL A 145 7.84 4.67 7.65
N TYR A 146 6.58 4.26 7.42
CA TYR A 146 5.83 3.48 8.39
C TYR A 146 5.60 2.02 8.01
N GLY A 147 5.95 1.64 6.76
CA GLY A 147 5.84 0.27 6.30
C GLY A 147 6.29 0.09 4.86
N LEU A 148 6.40 -1.16 4.45
CA LEU A 148 6.67 -1.55 3.07
C LEU A 148 5.40 -2.11 2.40
N LEU A 149 5.34 -2.00 1.08
CA LEU A 149 4.42 -2.76 0.24
C LEU A 149 5.29 -3.61 -0.68
N ILE A 150 5.12 -4.91 -0.63
CA ILE A 150 5.90 -5.84 -1.45
C ILE A 150 5.04 -6.25 -2.64
N ASP A 151 5.43 -5.73 -3.80
CA ASP A 151 4.79 -6.07 -5.07
C ASP A 151 5.54 -7.25 -5.70
N ALA A 152 4.96 -8.41 -5.58
CA ALA A 152 5.50 -9.64 -6.16
C ALA A 152 5.16 -9.80 -7.65
N TYR A 153 4.75 -8.70 -8.31
CA TYR A 153 4.40 -8.69 -9.73
C TYR A 153 5.64 -8.85 -10.63
N ASP A 154 5.64 -9.86 -11.48
CA ASP A 154 6.65 -10.06 -12.53
C ASP A 154 6.34 -9.17 -13.75
N PRO A 155 7.14 -8.11 -14.02
CA PRO A 155 6.92 -7.21 -15.16
C PRO A 155 7.17 -7.88 -16.52
N VAL A 156 7.84 -9.02 -16.57
CA VAL A 156 8.12 -9.76 -17.82
C VAL A 156 6.87 -10.44 -18.36
N HIS A 157 5.90 -10.71 -17.48
CA HIS A 157 4.65 -11.38 -17.85
C HIS A 157 3.45 -10.42 -17.74
N LYS A 158 3.49 -9.31 -18.49
CA LYS A 158 2.37 -8.38 -18.65
C LYS A 158 1.10 -9.14 -19.02
N GLY A 159 0.26 -9.36 -18.03
CA GLY A 159 -1.17 -9.62 -18.16
C GLY A 159 -1.62 -10.77 -19.08
N GLY A 160 -2.25 -11.77 -18.51
CA GLY A 160 -3.13 -12.67 -19.25
C GLY A 160 -2.69 -14.14 -19.40
N THR A 161 -1.53 -14.55 -18.91
CA THR A 161 -1.07 -15.94 -19.07
C THR A 161 -1.25 -16.84 -17.85
N GLY A 162 -1.85 -16.36 -16.76
CA GLY A 162 -2.08 -17.19 -15.57
C GLY A 162 -0.81 -17.72 -14.89
N LYS A 163 0.38 -17.19 -15.22
CA LYS A 163 1.63 -17.61 -14.60
C LYS A 163 1.83 -16.88 -13.29
N GLN A 164 2.22 -17.68 -12.31
CA GLN A 164 2.40 -17.36 -10.91
C GLN A 164 3.27 -16.14 -10.67
N VAL A 165 2.76 -15.25 -9.86
CA VAL A 165 3.49 -14.17 -9.23
C VAL A 165 4.51 -14.80 -8.29
N ALA A 166 5.69 -14.22 -8.16
CA ALA A 166 6.81 -14.82 -7.41
C ALA A 166 6.61 -14.81 -5.86
N TRP A 167 5.38 -14.99 -5.38
CA TRP A 167 5.09 -15.05 -3.93
C TRP A 167 5.76 -16.25 -3.24
N GLU A 168 6.06 -17.32 -3.99
CA GLU A 168 6.84 -18.45 -3.51
C GLU A 168 8.23 -18.05 -3.01
N LEU A 169 8.77 -16.93 -3.50
CA LEU A 169 10.05 -16.36 -3.01
C LEU A 169 9.94 -15.78 -1.59
N LEU A 170 8.71 -15.57 -1.10
CA LEU A 170 8.45 -15.11 0.27
C LEU A 170 8.13 -16.27 1.24
N ASP A 171 8.33 -17.52 0.83
CA ASP A 171 8.13 -18.72 1.66
C ASP A 171 9.35 -19.67 1.57
N PRO A 172 10.15 -19.78 2.62
CA PRO A 172 10.09 -19.00 3.89
C PRO A 172 10.40 -17.52 3.69
N LEU A 173 9.86 -16.68 4.60
CA LEU A 173 10.11 -15.23 4.54
C LEU A 173 11.63 -14.97 4.62
N PRO A 174 12.22 -14.29 3.60
CA PRO A 174 13.64 -14.04 3.54
C PRO A 174 14.16 -13.21 4.71
N ASP A 175 15.42 -13.43 5.08
CA ASP A 175 16.05 -12.76 6.24
C ASP A 175 16.12 -11.22 6.06
N CYS A 176 16.13 -10.72 4.83
CA CYS A 176 16.08 -9.28 4.56
C CYS A 176 14.81 -8.57 5.09
N PHE A 177 13.77 -9.31 5.44
CA PHE A 177 12.58 -8.80 6.12
C PHE A 177 12.69 -8.84 7.65
N ARG A 178 13.80 -9.34 8.21
CA ARG A 178 14.04 -9.45 9.64
C ARG A 178 15.05 -8.41 10.06
N PHE A 179 14.73 -7.64 11.09
CA PHE A 179 15.60 -6.62 11.66
C PHE A 179 15.82 -6.92 13.14
N ASP A 180 17.04 -6.70 13.61
CA ASP A 180 17.32 -6.74 15.03
C ASP A 180 16.57 -5.56 15.66
N GLY A 181 15.53 -5.87 16.43
CA GLY A 181 14.88 -4.88 17.27
C GLY A 181 15.92 -4.36 18.25
N GLY A 182 16.32 -3.10 18.14
CA GLY A 182 17.42 -2.48 18.88
C GLY A 182 17.19 -2.42 20.41
N ASP A 183 16.69 -3.48 21.00
CA ASP A 183 16.53 -3.60 22.44
C ASP A 183 17.75 -4.31 23.06
N VAL A 184 18.29 -3.74 24.12
CA VAL A 184 19.53 -4.06 24.81
C VAL A 184 19.53 -5.48 25.43
N LEU A 185 18.49 -6.27 25.24
CA LEU A 185 18.29 -7.61 25.81
C LEU A 185 18.33 -8.78 24.83
N GLY A 186 18.73 -8.56 23.56
CA GLY A 186 19.22 -9.65 22.69
C GLY A 186 18.19 -10.66 22.20
N GLU A 187 16.91 -10.42 22.31
CA GLU A 187 15.88 -11.36 21.86
C GLU A 187 14.68 -10.64 21.23
N ALA A 188 14.66 -10.58 19.94
CA ALA A 188 13.55 -10.74 19.00
C ALA A 188 13.87 -10.04 17.67
N GLN A 189 14.18 -10.80 16.66
CA GLN A 189 14.12 -10.31 15.28
C GLN A 189 12.70 -9.84 15.00
N VAL A 190 12.54 -8.53 14.82
CA VAL A 190 11.23 -7.95 14.44
C VAL A 190 11.13 -7.97 12.93
N SER A 191 10.10 -8.62 12.40
CA SER A 191 9.79 -8.54 10.98
C SER A 191 9.35 -7.12 10.63
N VAL A 192 9.88 -6.55 9.54
CA VAL A 192 9.38 -5.27 9.01
C VAL A 192 7.89 -5.42 8.64
N PRO A 193 7.01 -4.54 9.14
CA PRO A 193 5.61 -4.59 8.73
C PRO A 193 5.47 -4.27 7.24
N PHE A 194 4.78 -5.15 6.51
CA PHE A 194 4.55 -4.95 5.08
C PHE A 194 3.16 -5.40 4.61
N LEU A 195 2.71 -4.78 3.53
CA LEU A 195 1.55 -5.21 2.76
C LEU A 195 2.01 -6.11 1.63
N LEU A 196 1.33 -7.24 1.44
CA LEU A 196 1.50 -8.09 0.27
C LEU A 196 0.66 -7.55 -0.89
N ALA A 197 1.27 -7.38 -2.06
CA ALA A 197 0.63 -6.89 -3.28
C ALA A 197 1.02 -7.75 -4.50
N GLY A 198 0.51 -7.37 -5.68
CA GLY A 198 0.85 -8.01 -6.94
C GLY A 198 -0.08 -9.19 -7.28
N GLY A 199 -1.15 -8.94 -8.04
CA GLY A 199 -2.02 -9.98 -8.57
C GLY A 199 -2.90 -10.72 -7.55
N LEU A 200 -3.14 -10.14 -6.36
CA LEU A 200 -4.10 -10.69 -5.40
C LEU A 200 -5.52 -10.65 -5.97
N THR A 201 -6.28 -11.70 -5.70
CA THR A 201 -7.68 -11.89 -6.09
C THR A 201 -8.47 -12.54 -4.95
N PRO A 202 -9.82 -12.54 -5.00
CA PRO A 202 -10.63 -13.28 -4.02
C PRO A 202 -10.25 -14.77 -3.92
N GLU A 203 -9.78 -15.38 -5.02
CA GLU A 203 -9.49 -16.79 -5.13
C GLU A 203 -8.14 -17.18 -4.51
N ASN A 204 -7.20 -16.22 -4.37
CA ASN A 204 -5.83 -16.52 -3.91
C ASN A 204 -5.42 -15.86 -2.60
N VAL A 205 -6.12 -14.81 -2.16
CA VAL A 205 -5.71 -14.03 -0.97
C VAL A 205 -5.60 -14.88 0.30
N SER A 206 -6.56 -15.77 0.58
CA SER A 206 -6.53 -16.65 1.74
C SER A 206 -5.28 -17.53 1.79
N ARG A 207 -4.92 -18.10 0.64
CA ARG A 207 -3.72 -18.94 0.53
C ARG A 207 -2.46 -18.15 0.91
N TRP A 208 -2.28 -16.97 0.31
CA TRP A 208 -1.05 -16.20 0.47
C TRP A 208 -0.94 -15.54 1.85
N MET A 209 -2.06 -15.15 2.44
CA MET A 209 -2.09 -14.71 3.84
C MET A 209 -1.57 -15.79 4.79
N LYS A 210 -1.96 -17.05 4.60
CA LYS A 210 -1.53 -18.19 5.45
C LYS A 210 -0.04 -18.52 5.25
N ILE A 211 0.47 -18.43 4.03
CA ILE A 211 1.85 -18.77 3.68
C ILE A 211 2.81 -17.65 4.09
N VAL A 212 2.59 -16.44 3.58
CA VAL A 212 3.52 -15.32 3.72
C VAL A 212 3.37 -14.60 5.07
N ARG A 213 2.16 -14.60 5.65
CA ARG A 213 1.80 -13.93 6.90
C ARG A 213 2.20 -12.45 6.94
N PRO A 214 1.84 -11.66 5.91
CA PRO A 214 2.11 -10.22 5.90
C PRO A 214 1.26 -9.51 6.95
N THR A 215 1.60 -8.25 7.27
CA THR A 215 0.78 -7.41 8.14
C THR A 215 -0.61 -7.15 7.55
N GLY A 216 -0.68 -7.03 6.22
CA GLY A 216 -1.93 -6.81 5.48
C GLY A 216 -1.74 -7.02 3.98
N VAL A 217 -2.76 -6.64 3.21
CA VAL A 217 -2.80 -6.85 1.76
C VAL A 217 -3.16 -5.57 1.01
N ASP A 218 -2.63 -5.44 -0.21
CA ASP A 218 -3.02 -4.40 -1.17
C ASP A 218 -3.53 -5.04 -2.46
N VAL A 219 -4.70 -4.63 -2.90
CA VAL A 219 -5.30 -5.14 -4.13
C VAL A 219 -5.83 -4.02 -5.01
N ALA A 220 -5.61 -4.15 -6.33
CA ALA A 220 -6.15 -3.22 -7.34
C ALA A 220 -6.97 -3.96 -8.39
N SER A 221 -6.33 -4.64 -9.34
CA SER A 221 -7.00 -5.27 -10.48
C SER A 221 -7.88 -6.47 -10.11
N GLY A 222 -7.54 -7.21 -9.06
CA GLY A 222 -8.28 -8.40 -8.63
C GLY A 222 -9.71 -8.12 -8.15
N ILE A 223 -10.03 -6.86 -7.90
CA ILE A 223 -11.36 -6.39 -7.47
C ILE A 223 -11.99 -5.41 -8.46
N GLU A 224 -11.55 -5.42 -9.72
CA GLU A 224 -12.06 -4.53 -10.78
C GLU A 224 -12.88 -5.30 -11.82
N SER A 225 -13.88 -4.62 -12.38
CA SER A 225 -14.54 -5.02 -13.62
C SER A 225 -13.75 -4.53 -14.83
N GLU A 226 -13.26 -3.30 -14.75
CA GLU A 226 -12.38 -2.65 -15.72
C GLU A 226 -11.34 -1.79 -14.95
N PRO A 227 -10.17 -1.47 -15.54
CA PRO A 227 -9.16 -0.65 -14.88
C PRO A 227 -9.74 0.67 -14.34
N GLY A 228 -9.68 0.86 -13.02
CA GLY A 228 -10.21 2.03 -12.32
C GLY A 228 -11.70 1.95 -11.95
N ILE A 229 -12.40 0.87 -12.31
CA ILE A 229 -13.80 0.62 -11.95
C ILE A 229 -13.86 -0.62 -11.05
N LYS A 230 -14.23 -0.43 -9.79
CA LYS A 230 -14.33 -1.54 -8.84
C LYS A 230 -15.62 -2.33 -9.05
N ASP A 231 -15.52 -3.63 -8.77
CA ASP A 231 -16.63 -4.57 -8.77
C ASP A 231 -16.99 -4.90 -7.32
N VAL A 232 -18.19 -4.51 -6.90
CA VAL A 232 -18.64 -4.64 -5.50
C VAL A 232 -18.66 -6.10 -5.05
N GLU A 233 -19.07 -7.03 -5.92
CA GLU A 233 -19.11 -8.45 -5.58
C GLU A 233 -17.70 -9.03 -5.46
N LYS A 234 -16.76 -8.61 -6.30
CA LYS A 234 -15.35 -9.00 -6.14
C LYS A 234 -14.74 -8.41 -4.88
N MET A 235 -15.02 -7.13 -4.54
CA MET A 235 -14.57 -6.53 -3.28
C MET A 235 -15.09 -7.32 -2.08
N LYS A 236 -16.37 -7.66 -2.08
CA LYS A 236 -16.99 -8.45 -1.00
C LYS A 236 -16.35 -9.82 -0.88
N ARG A 237 -16.25 -10.59 -1.98
CA ARG A 237 -15.60 -11.90 -1.98
C ARG A 237 -14.14 -11.84 -1.50
N PHE A 238 -13.42 -10.76 -1.85
CA PHE A 238 -12.05 -10.56 -1.40
C PHE A 238 -11.97 -10.37 0.11
N ILE A 239 -12.82 -9.50 0.68
CA ILE A 239 -12.87 -9.27 2.14
C ILE A 239 -13.31 -10.52 2.88
N ASP A 240 -14.30 -11.26 2.38
CA ASP A 240 -14.76 -12.52 3.00
C ASP A 240 -13.62 -13.56 3.00
N ALA A 241 -12.91 -13.72 1.89
CA ALA A 241 -11.75 -14.61 1.78
C ALA A 241 -10.58 -14.16 2.69
N TYR A 242 -10.30 -12.87 2.79
CA TYR A 242 -9.30 -12.31 3.70
C TYR A 242 -9.66 -12.59 5.17
N ARG A 243 -10.89 -12.30 5.59
CA ARG A 243 -11.34 -12.50 6.98
C ARG A 243 -11.35 -13.96 7.40
N SER A 244 -11.62 -14.88 6.49
CA SER A 244 -11.61 -16.31 6.79
C SER A 244 -10.23 -16.83 7.22
N CYS A 245 -9.13 -16.13 6.89
CA CYS A 245 -7.78 -16.53 7.28
C CYS A 245 -7.20 -15.67 8.44
N ALA A 246 -7.83 -14.54 8.79
CA ALA A 246 -7.39 -13.69 9.89
C ALA A 246 -7.99 -14.12 11.25
N SER A 247 -8.88 -15.10 11.27
CA SER A 247 -9.58 -15.60 12.47
C SER A 247 -8.93 -16.86 13.06
N ASP A 248 -7.90 -17.40 12.42
CA ASP A 248 -7.08 -18.52 12.88
C ASP A 248 -5.72 -18.00 13.43
#